data_6d5b07c705e55c3ffae605172ef1d5ac
#
_entry.id   6d5b07c705e55c3ffae605172ef1d5ac
#
_cell.length_a   1.000
_cell.length_b   1.000
_cell.length_c   1.000
_cell.angle_alpha   90.00
_cell.angle_beta   90.00
_cell.angle_gamma   90.00
#
_symmetry.space_group_name_H-M   'P 1'
#
loop_
_entity.id
_entity.type
_entity.pdbx_description
1 polymer ?
#
loop_
_entity_poly.entity_id
_entity_poly.type
_entity_poly.pdbx_seq_one_letter_code
_entity_poly.pdbx_strand_id
1 'polypeptide(L)'
;SYSYVHFSILSSLRSWNFFEFPQNIESFCNVGGFGIDGCVSSLIGASLAHKEKLHIGIIGDLAFFYDMNVLGNRHLGNNLRILLINNNIGADFNLYCYPGAKLEDETTPYIAAEGHFGQKSPKLVRHYAQDLGFEYLDASSKEEFEQHAVRFLSPTNNDKPILLEVFTSYQDESKALEIIRNLDSNTMGFIKKKVKDNVNYNTIQK
;
A
#
# COMPACT_ATOMS: atom_id res chain seq x y z
N SER A 1 -8.17 -18.68 -14.18
CA SER A 1 -9.03 -17.61 -13.65
C SER A 1 -8.35 -16.28 -13.91
N TYR A 2 -8.94 -15.42 -14.72
CA TYR A 2 -8.42 -14.08 -14.96
C TYR A 2 -8.71 -13.21 -13.73
N SER A 3 -7.64 -12.68 -13.15
CA SER A 3 -7.74 -11.71 -12.06
C SER A 3 -7.20 -10.36 -12.53
N TYR A 4 -7.76 -9.29 -12.02
CA TYR A 4 -7.26 -7.94 -12.20
C TYR A 4 -6.59 -7.47 -10.92
N VAL A 5 -5.44 -6.81 -11.04
CA VAL A 5 -4.75 -6.17 -9.91
C VAL A 5 -4.69 -4.67 -10.15
N HIS A 6 -5.21 -3.90 -9.22
CA HIS A 6 -5.18 -2.45 -9.24
C HIS A 6 -4.25 -1.93 -8.16
N PHE A 7 -3.25 -1.15 -8.56
CA PHE A 7 -2.31 -0.53 -7.63
C PHE A 7 -2.69 0.91 -7.36
N SER A 8 -2.69 1.32 -6.11
CA SER A 8 -2.60 2.74 -5.82
C SER A 8 -1.23 3.27 -6.22
N ILE A 9 -1.17 4.54 -6.58
CA ILE A 9 0.08 5.19 -6.97
C ILE A 9 1.08 5.27 -5.82
N LEU A 10 2.30 5.73 -6.11
CA LEU A 10 3.39 5.96 -5.18
C LEU A 10 3.98 4.66 -4.63
N SER A 11 4.11 4.53 -3.30
CA SER A 11 4.84 3.42 -2.68
C SER A 11 4.26 2.05 -3.02
N SER A 12 2.93 1.91 -3.11
CA SER A 12 2.29 0.65 -3.49
C SER A 12 2.73 0.19 -4.88
N LEU A 13 2.59 1.04 -5.90
CA LEU A 13 3.02 0.71 -7.26
C LEU A 13 4.55 0.47 -7.34
N ARG A 14 5.34 1.35 -6.71
CA ARG A 14 6.81 1.27 -6.77
C ARG A 14 7.36 -0.02 -6.17
N SER A 15 6.80 -0.46 -5.05
CA SER A 15 7.25 -1.68 -4.38
C SER A 15 6.95 -2.92 -5.23
N TRP A 16 5.80 -2.95 -5.88
CA TRP A 16 5.42 -4.09 -6.70
C TRP A 16 6.11 -4.12 -8.07
N ASN A 17 6.61 -3.00 -8.58
CA ASN A 17 7.39 -2.95 -9.81
C ASN A 17 8.73 -3.71 -9.75
N PHE A 18 9.15 -4.18 -8.59
CA PHE A 18 10.32 -5.05 -8.45
C PHE A 18 10.03 -6.53 -8.74
N PHE A 19 8.76 -6.88 -8.95
CA PHE A 19 8.33 -8.26 -9.14
C PHE A 19 7.62 -8.45 -10.48
N GLU A 20 7.87 -9.58 -11.12
CA GLU A 20 7.17 -9.96 -12.33
C GLU A 20 5.79 -10.53 -12.00
N PHE A 21 4.79 -10.11 -12.76
CA PHE A 21 3.45 -10.68 -12.68
C PHE A 21 3.27 -11.83 -13.67
N PRO A 22 2.48 -12.85 -13.32
CA PRO A 22 2.09 -13.88 -14.28
C PRO A 22 1.37 -13.24 -15.48
N GLN A 23 1.64 -13.76 -16.69
CA GLN A 23 1.10 -13.20 -17.95
C GLN A 23 -0.43 -13.20 -18.05
N ASN A 24 -1.11 -13.99 -17.23
CA ASN A 24 -2.57 -14.08 -17.17
C ASN A 24 -3.21 -13.11 -16.17
N ILE A 25 -2.44 -12.22 -15.57
CA ILE A 25 -2.93 -11.17 -14.67
C ILE A 25 -2.77 -9.82 -15.35
N GLU A 26 -3.87 -9.09 -15.48
CA GLU A 26 -3.85 -7.71 -15.95
C GLU A 26 -3.73 -6.77 -14.76
N SER A 27 -2.90 -5.73 -14.89
CA SER A 27 -2.69 -4.76 -13.82
C SER A 27 -2.93 -3.32 -14.30
N PHE A 28 -3.45 -2.50 -13.39
CA PHE A 28 -3.81 -1.11 -13.63
C PHE A 28 -3.35 -0.22 -12.48
N CYS A 29 -3.16 1.05 -12.76
CA CYS A 29 -2.82 2.05 -11.76
C CYS A 29 -3.33 3.44 -12.15
N ASN A 30 -3.73 4.25 -11.19
CA ASN A 30 -4.20 5.62 -11.36
C ASN A 30 -3.04 6.61 -11.54
N VAL A 31 -2.19 6.42 -12.54
CA VAL A 31 -1.01 7.28 -12.75
C VAL A 31 -1.29 8.56 -13.55
N GLY A 32 -2.38 8.59 -14.33
CA GLY A 32 -2.66 9.69 -15.27
C GLY A 32 -2.86 11.03 -14.59
N GLY A 33 -3.61 11.08 -13.48
CA GLY A 33 -3.85 12.31 -12.70
C GLY A 33 -2.88 12.48 -11.53
N PHE A 34 -2.08 11.49 -11.26
CA PHE A 34 -1.17 11.43 -10.11
C PHE A 34 -1.85 11.67 -8.74
N GLY A 35 -3.16 11.41 -8.68
CA GLY A 35 -3.98 11.58 -7.48
C GLY A 35 -4.12 10.29 -6.67
N ILE A 36 -4.19 10.43 -5.36
CA ILE A 36 -4.45 9.31 -4.42
C ILE A 36 -5.94 9.14 -4.11
N ASP A 37 -6.77 10.05 -4.60
CA ASP A 37 -8.18 10.24 -4.25
C ASP A 37 -9.18 9.45 -5.11
N GLY A 38 -8.73 8.53 -5.93
CA GLY A 38 -9.60 7.74 -6.82
C GLY A 38 -9.18 6.28 -6.98
N CYS A 39 -8.24 5.81 -6.15
CA CYS A 39 -7.68 4.47 -6.29
C CYS A 39 -8.69 3.38 -5.94
N VAL A 40 -9.44 3.55 -4.85
CA VAL A 40 -10.47 2.58 -4.42
C VAL A 40 -11.68 2.65 -5.34
N SER A 41 -12.10 3.86 -5.74
CA SER A 41 -13.21 4.07 -6.67
C SER A 41 -12.97 3.41 -8.03
N SER A 42 -11.75 3.51 -8.57
CA SER A 42 -11.37 2.85 -9.83
C SER A 42 -11.39 1.33 -9.71
N LEU A 43 -10.85 0.78 -8.63
CA LEU A 43 -10.91 -0.65 -8.34
C LEU A 43 -12.36 -1.14 -8.27
N ILE A 44 -13.21 -0.44 -7.52
CA ILE A 44 -14.61 -0.78 -7.36
C ILE A 44 -15.34 -0.70 -8.69
N GLY A 45 -15.15 0.37 -9.46
CA GLY A 45 -15.74 0.51 -10.79
C GLY A 45 -15.41 -0.67 -11.70
N ALA A 46 -14.15 -1.11 -11.72
CA ALA A 46 -13.73 -2.29 -12.46
C ALA A 46 -14.40 -3.58 -11.94
N SER A 47 -14.51 -3.76 -10.63
CA SER A 47 -15.16 -4.94 -10.03
C SER A 47 -16.67 -5.05 -10.34
N LEU A 48 -17.32 -3.91 -10.48
CA LEU A 48 -18.73 -3.85 -10.87
C LEU A 48 -18.95 -4.13 -12.36
N ALA A 49 -17.99 -3.72 -13.19
CA ALA A 49 -18.04 -3.94 -14.64
C ALA A 49 -17.76 -5.41 -15.04
N HIS A 50 -16.94 -6.11 -14.26
CA HIS A 50 -16.50 -7.48 -14.55
C HIS A 50 -16.68 -8.39 -13.33
N LYS A 51 -17.93 -8.68 -13.01
CA LYS A 51 -18.32 -9.45 -11.80
C LYS A 51 -17.81 -10.89 -11.79
N GLU A 52 -17.50 -11.44 -12.95
CA GLU A 52 -16.99 -12.80 -13.14
C GLU A 52 -15.48 -12.93 -12.85
N LYS A 53 -14.79 -11.81 -12.63
CA LYS A 53 -13.35 -11.77 -12.39
C LYS A 53 -13.05 -11.33 -10.96
N LEU A 54 -11.94 -11.81 -10.43
CA LEU A 54 -11.45 -11.37 -9.12
C LEU A 54 -10.67 -10.07 -9.29
N HIS A 55 -11.06 -9.05 -8.54
CA HIS A 55 -10.43 -7.74 -8.53
C HIS A 55 -9.70 -7.52 -7.21
N ILE A 56 -8.39 -7.35 -7.28
CA ILE A 56 -7.51 -7.17 -6.13
C ILE A 56 -6.94 -5.76 -6.18
N GLY A 57 -7.20 -4.96 -5.16
CA GLY A 57 -6.58 -3.64 -4.97
C GLY A 57 -5.44 -3.72 -3.97
N ILE A 58 -4.29 -3.14 -4.32
CA ILE A 58 -3.15 -2.96 -3.41
C ILE A 58 -3.07 -1.47 -3.12
N ILE A 59 -3.53 -1.09 -1.94
CA ILE A 59 -3.86 0.29 -1.60
C ILE A 59 -3.09 0.70 -0.34
N GLY A 60 -2.41 1.85 -0.39
CA GLY A 60 -1.84 2.45 0.82
C GLY A 60 -2.92 3.14 1.66
N ASP A 61 -2.66 3.26 2.95
CA ASP A 61 -3.61 3.82 3.93
C ASP A 61 -4.07 5.23 3.59
N LEU A 62 -3.16 6.14 3.26
CA LEU A 62 -3.54 7.51 2.92
C LEU A 62 -4.49 7.54 1.70
N ALA A 63 -4.19 6.79 0.64
CA ALA A 63 -5.07 6.67 -0.53
C ALA A 63 -6.42 6.02 -0.17
N PHE A 64 -6.41 5.04 0.73
CA PHE A 64 -7.63 4.41 1.23
C PHE A 64 -8.53 5.42 1.95
N PHE A 65 -7.99 6.20 2.90
CA PHE A 65 -8.78 7.17 3.66
C PHE A 65 -9.32 8.32 2.80
N TYR A 66 -8.62 8.71 1.74
CA TYR A 66 -9.14 9.71 0.79
C TYR A 66 -10.36 9.22 0.01
N ASP A 67 -10.49 7.93 -0.22
CA ASP A 67 -11.52 7.35 -1.11
C ASP A 67 -12.39 6.27 -0.42
N MET A 68 -12.28 6.13 0.90
CA MET A 68 -12.94 5.06 1.65
C MET A 68 -14.48 5.10 1.57
N ASN A 69 -15.07 6.27 1.33
CA ASN A 69 -16.51 6.41 1.25
C ASN A 69 -17.15 5.51 0.17
N VAL A 70 -16.43 5.17 -0.87
CA VAL A 70 -16.91 4.31 -1.97
C VAL A 70 -17.16 2.87 -1.51
N LEU A 71 -16.60 2.42 -0.39
CA LEU A 71 -16.85 1.10 0.20
C LEU A 71 -18.32 0.93 0.64
N GLY A 72 -19.04 2.03 0.86
CA GLY A 72 -20.48 2.02 1.13
C GLY A 72 -21.35 1.71 -0.09
N ASN A 73 -20.78 1.40 -1.26
CA ASN A 73 -21.57 1.10 -2.45
C ASN A 73 -22.33 -0.24 -2.30
N ARG A 74 -23.66 -0.18 -2.36
CA ARG A 74 -24.56 -1.34 -2.17
C ARG A 74 -24.43 -2.44 -3.22
N HIS A 75 -23.71 -2.21 -4.31
CA HIS A 75 -23.55 -3.18 -5.42
C HIS A 75 -22.24 -3.96 -5.36
N LEU A 76 -21.42 -3.76 -4.31
CA LEU A 76 -20.18 -4.51 -4.13
C LEU A 76 -20.44 -6.00 -4.05
N GLY A 77 -19.62 -6.77 -4.77
CA GLY A 77 -19.71 -8.22 -4.82
C GLY A 77 -18.57 -8.90 -4.07
N ASN A 78 -18.69 -10.20 -3.99
CA ASN A 78 -17.68 -11.08 -3.41
C ASN A 78 -16.40 -11.25 -4.27
N ASN A 79 -16.36 -10.61 -5.43
CA ASN A 79 -15.22 -10.56 -6.34
C ASN A 79 -14.22 -9.45 -6.03
N LEU A 80 -14.47 -8.65 -5.00
CA LEU A 80 -13.60 -7.55 -4.56
C LEU A 80 -12.68 -7.98 -3.42
N ARG A 81 -11.40 -7.64 -3.56
CA ARG A 81 -10.34 -7.83 -2.55
C ARG A 81 -9.57 -6.54 -2.38
N ILE A 82 -9.38 -6.10 -1.16
CA ILE A 82 -8.55 -4.93 -0.84
C ILE A 82 -7.42 -5.39 0.08
N LEU A 83 -6.19 -5.32 -0.41
CA LEU A 83 -4.98 -5.42 0.40
C LEU A 83 -4.59 -4.00 0.80
N LEU A 84 -4.86 -3.65 2.04
CA LEU A 84 -4.56 -2.34 2.61
C LEU A 84 -3.21 -2.40 3.33
N ILE A 85 -2.24 -1.61 2.86
CA ILE A 85 -0.95 -1.44 3.52
C ILE A 85 -1.05 -0.22 4.42
N ASN A 86 -1.03 -0.45 5.72
CA ASN A 86 -1.22 0.58 6.74
C ASN A 86 0.06 0.80 7.54
N ASN A 87 0.73 1.91 7.26
CA ASN A 87 1.88 2.42 8.02
C ASN A 87 1.56 3.74 8.75
N ASN A 88 0.32 4.17 8.74
CA ASN A 88 -0.27 5.34 9.39
C ASN A 88 0.13 6.70 8.81
N ILE A 89 0.90 6.74 7.73
CA ILE A 89 1.34 7.99 7.11
C ILE A 89 1.41 7.91 5.59
N GLY A 90 1.50 9.05 4.94
CA GLY A 90 1.92 9.14 3.53
C GLY A 90 3.41 8.89 3.40
N ALA A 91 3.85 7.63 3.57
CA ALA A 91 5.25 7.23 3.71
C ALA A 91 6.17 7.66 2.56
N ASP A 92 5.61 8.00 1.39
CA ASP A 92 6.38 8.43 0.22
C ASP A 92 7.30 9.62 0.52
N PHE A 93 6.88 10.53 1.39
CA PHE A 93 7.68 11.69 1.80
C PHE A 93 8.86 11.33 2.70
N ASN A 94 8.79 10.21 3.40
CA ASN A 94 9.81 9.76 4.37
C ASN A 94 10.71 8.65 3.83
N LEU A 95 10.57 8.26 2.56
CA LEU A 95 11.48 7.30 1.94
C LEU A 95 12.90 7.87 1.84
N TYR A 96 13.89 7.04 2.11
CA TYR A 96 15.32 7.39 2.18
C TYR A 96 15.85 8.23 1.01
N CYS A 97 15.22 8.15 -0.15
CA CYS A 97 15.63 8.85 -1.35
C CYS A 97 15.01 10.25 -1.51
N TYR A 98 14.12 10.66 -0.60
CA TYR A 98 13.46 11.96 -0.65
C TYR A 98 14.00 12.96 0.38
N PRO A 99 13.98 14.25 0.06
CA PRO A 99 14.43 15.29 1.02
C PRO A 99 13.67 15.29 2.36
N GLY A 100 12.38 14.93 2.32
CA GLY A 100 11.52 14.86 3.51
C GLY A 100 12.00 13.84 4.55
N ALA A 101 12.72 12.79 4.13
CA ALA A 101 13.28 11.81 5.05
C ALA A 101 14.25 12.40 6.09
N LYS A 102 14.81 13.58 5.81
CA LYS A 102 15.70 14.30 6.74
C LYS A 102 14.97 14.95 7.92
N LEU A 103 13.67 15.15 7.78
CA LEU A 103 12.82 15.76 8.79
C LEU A 103 12.23 14.72 9.75
N GLU A 104 12.46 13.44 9.45
CA GLU A 104 11.99 12.30 10.27
C GLU A 104 10.54 12.49 10.74
N ASP A 105 10.31 12.40 12.04
CA ASP A 105 8.96 12.48 12.62
C ASP A 105 8.34 13.89 12.59
N GLU A 106 9.11 14.94 12.28
CA GLU A 106 8.58 16.29 12.17
C GLU A 106 7.55 16.44 11.06
N THR A 107 7.61 15.61 10.03
CA THR A 107 6.62 15.59 8.93
C THR A 107 5.34 14.86 9.27
N THR A 108 5.37 13.93 10.22
CA THR A 108 4.26 13.04 10.55
C THR A 108 2.91 13.75 10.76
N PRO A 109 2.83 14.87 11.49
CA PRO A 109 1.56 15.58 11.69
C PRO A 109 0.91 16.10 10.40
N TYR A 110 1.68 16.24 9.32
CA TYR A 110 1.22 16.80 8.05
C TYR A 110 0.88 15.75 7.00
N ILE A 111 1.32 14.52 7.20
CA ILE A 111 1.15 13.41 6.26
C ILE A 111 0.49 12.19 6.90
N ALA A 112 -0.07 12.36 8.10
CA ALA A 112 -0.77 11.29 8.81
C ALA A 112 -2.00 10.80 8.04
N ALA A 113 -2.17 9.49 7.96
CA ALA A 113 -3.26 8.88 7.20
C ALA A 113 -4.60 9.00 7.92
N GLU A 114 -4.65 8.71 9.21
CA GLU A 114 -5.86 8.71 10.04
C GLU A 114 -6.12 10.07 10.75
N GLY A 115 -5.82 11.17 10.11
CA GLY A 115 -5.91 12.50 10.68
C GLY A 115 -4.53 13.06 11.06
N HIS A 116 -4.51 14.21 11.68
CA HIS A 116 -3.30 15.02 11.81
C HIS A 116 -2.17 14.44 12.68
N PHE A 117 -2.41 13.37 13.41
CA PHE A 117 -1.43 12.81 14.34
C PHE A 117 -1.27 11.29 14.18
N GLY A 118 -1.58 10.77 12.99
CA GLY A 118 -1.48 9.36 12.70
C GLY A 118 -2.55 8.55 13.43
N GLN A 119 -2.24 7.30 13.67
CA GLN A 119 -3.17 6.31 14.16
C GLN A 119 -3.79 6.68 15.51
N LYS A 120 -5.07 7.00 15.50
CA LYS A 120 -5.84 7.19 16.73
C LYS A 120 -6.52 5.93 17.21
N SER A 121 -6.82 5.01 16.31
CA SER A 121 -7.44 3.73 16.63
C SER A 121 -6.97 2.64 15.65
N PRO A 122 -6.28 1.59 16.15
CA PRO A 122 -5.90 0.45 15.31
C PRO A 122 -7.09 -0.38 14.85
N LYS A 123 -8.30 -0.02 15.28
CA LYS A 123 -9.56 -0.72 14.93
C LYS A 123 -10.44 0.07 13.97
N LEU A 124 -10.01 1.25 13.52
CA LEU A 124 -10.85 2.12 12.69
C LEU A 124 -11.26 1.41 11.40
N VAL A 125 -10.30 0.90 10.65
CA VAL A 125 -10.55 0.20 9.38
C VAL A 125 -11.37 -1.07 9.61
N ARG A 126 -11.04 -1.83 10.67
CA ARG A 126 -11.79 -3.05 11.06
C ARG A 126 -13.28 -2.74 11.23
N HIS A 127 -13.62 -1.78 12.08
CA HIS A 127 -15.01 -1.45 12.36
C HIS A 127 -15.72 -0.92 11.11
N TYR A 128 -15.06 -0.04 10.36
CA TYR A 128 -15.63 0.51 9.14
C TYR A 128 -15.92 -0.58 8.09
N ALA A 129 -14.95 -1.47 7.85
CA ALA A 129 -15.11 -2.56 6.89
C ALA A 129 -16.21 -3.55 7.33
N GLN A 130 -16.22 -3.94 8.60
CA GLN A 130 -17.20 -4.88 9.14
C GLN A 130 -18.62 -4.31 9.10
N ASP A 131 -18.79 -3.03 9.46
CA ASP A 131 -20.10 -2.36 9.44
C ASP A 131 -20.64 -2.20 8.01
N LEU A 132 -19.76 -2.14 7.01
CA LEU A 132 -20.13 -2.15 5.59
C LEU A 132 -20.24 -3.56 4.99
N GLY A 133 -20.13 -4.60 5.79
CA GLY A 133 -20.36 -5.98 5.38
C GLY A 133 -19.15 -6.69 4.76
N PHE A 134 -17.95 -6.15 4.86
CA PHE A 134 -16.73 -6.84 4.44
C PHE A 134 -16.35 -7.96 5.42
N GLU A 135 -15.74 -9.02 4.90
CA GLU A 135 -14.89 -9.88 5.70
C GLU A 135 -13.57 -9.14 5.95
N TYR A 136 -13.26 -8.90 7.22
CA TYR A 136 -12.03 -8.22 7.62
C TYR A 136 -11.00 -9.21 8.14
N LEU A 137 -9.78 -9.10 7.63
CA LEU A 137 -8.59 -9.82 8.06
C LEU A 137 -7.50 -8.80 8.38
N ASP A 138 -6.61 -9.12 9.30
CA ASP A 138 -5.45 -8.28 9.63
C ASP A 138 -4.18 -9.09 9.83
N ALA A 139 -3.03 -8.48 9.55
CA ALA A 139 -1.72 -9.09 9.74
C ALA A 139 -0.70 -8.03 10.18
N SER A 140 0.09 -8.37 11.20
CA SER A 140 1.22 -7.58 11.71
C SER A 140 2.56 -8.31 11.58
N SER A 141 2.55 -9.52 11.02
CA SER A 141 3.72 -10.34 10.75
C SER A 141 3.61 -11.03 9.40
N LYS A 142 4.74 -11.51 8.90
CA LYS A 142 4.81 -12.27 7.65
C LYS A 142 3.98 -13.56 7.76
N GLU A 143 4.07 -14.24 8.88
CA GLU A 143 3.39 -15.51 9.14
C GLU A 143 1.87 -15.31 9.14
N GLU A 144 1.36 -14.27 9.78
CA GLU A 144 -0.07 -13.92 9.76
C GLU A 144 -0.53 -13.56 8.34
N PHE A 145 0.27 -12.79 7.61
CA PHE A 145 -0.02 -12.46 6.22
C PHE A 145 -0.12 -13.72 5.34
N GLU A 146 0.85 -14.63 5.43
CA GLU A 146 0.85 -15.88 4.65
C GLU A 146 -0.36 -16.76 4.99
N GLN A 147 -0.76 -16.80 6.26
CA GLN A 147 -1.95 -17.53 6.70
C GLN A 147 -3.22 -16.94 6.09
N HIS A 148 -3.37 -15.62 6.11
CA HIS A 148 -4.55 -14.94 5.57
C HIS A 148 -4.55 -14.84 4.04
N ALA A 149 -3.39 -14.84 3.39
CA ALA A 149 -3.27 -14.77 1.93
C ALA A 149 -4.01 -15.93 1.24
N VAL A 150 -4.02 -17.12 1.81
CA VAL A 150 -4.77 -18.27 1.27
C VAL A 150 -6.26 -17.97 1.20
N ARG A 151 -6.84 -17.40 2.25
CA ARG A 151 -8.25 -16.98 2.30
C ARG A 151 -8.51 -15.80 1.38
N PHE A 152 -7.66 -14.80 1.42
CA PHE A 152 -7.77 -13.57 0.64
C PHE A 152 -7.78 -13.84 -0.87
N LEU A 153 -6.93 -14.75 -1.35
CA LEU A 153 -6.79 -15.08 -2.77
C LEU A 153 -7.78 -16.15 -3.24
N SER A 154 -8.53 -16.78 -2.33
CA SER A 154 -9.48 -17.82 -2.71
C SER A 154 -10.65 -17.23 -3.52
N PRO A 155 -10.92 -17.74 -4.73
CA PRO A 155 -12.05 -17.30 -5.54
C PRO A 155 -13.38 -17.92 -5.10
N THR A 156 -13.35 -18.95 -4.27
CA THR A 156 -14.51 -19.77 -3.91
C THR A 156 -14.91 -19.58 -2.46
N ASN A 157 -16.19 -19.76 -2.16
CA ASN A 157 -16.78 -19.71 -0.82
C ASN A 157 -16.76 -18.35 -0.13
N ASN A 158 -16.98 -17.28 -0.87
CA ASN A 158 -17.13 -15.94 -0.33
C ASN A 158 -18.45 -15.32 -0.74
N ASP A 159 -19.26 -14.95 0.23
CA ASP A 159 -20.47 -14.16 0.00
C ASP A 159 -20.20 -12.65 0.15
N LYS A 160 -18.99 -12.28 0.58
CA LYS A 160 -18.61 -10.92 0.94
C LYS A 160 -17.31 -10.48 0.25
N PRO A 161 -17.13 -9.17 -0.01
CA PRO A 161 -15.82 -8.63 -0.31
C PRO A 161 -14.88 -8.83 0.88
N ILE A 162 -13.56 -8.92 0.63
CA ILE A 162 -12.55 -9.08 1.69
C ILE A 162 -11.65 -7.85 1.73
N LEU A 163 -11.39 -7.36 2.95
CA LEU A 163 -10.34 -6.40 3.23
C LEU A 163 -9.31 -7.06 4.16
N LEU A 164 -8.07 -7.15 3.68
CA LEU A 164 -6.91 -7.59 4.45
C LEU A 164 -6.05 -6.36 4.75
N GLU A 165 -6.00 -5.95 6.02
CA GLU A 165 -5.17 -4.86 6.49
C GLU A 165 -3.83 -5.39 6.99
N VAL A 166 -2.73 -4.89 6.41
CA VAL A 166 -1.37 -5.27 6.79
C VAL A 166 -0.69 -4.08 7.44
N PHE A 167 -0.36 -4.23 8.72
CA PHE A 167 0.33 -3.20 9.47
C PHE A 167 1.83 -3.27 9.22
N THR A 168 2.40 -2.16 8.77
CA THR A 168 3.81 -1.99 8.47
C THR A 168 4.36 -0.74 9.17
N SER A 169 5.66 -0.49 9.02
CA SER A 169 6.26 0.78 9.43
C SER A 169 6.99 1.43 8.25
N TYR A 170 6.93 2.74 8.15
CA TYR A 170 7.62 3.45 7.07
C TYR A 170 9.15 3.29 7.14
N GLN A 171 9.69 3.09 8.33
CA GLN A 171 11.12 2.82 8.53
C GLN A 171 11.54 1.50 7.90
N ASP A 172 10.77 0.44 8.13
CA ASP A 172 11.06 -0.88 7.56
C ASP A 172 10.84 -0.90 6.05
N GLU A 173 9.78 -0.23 5.57
CA GLU A 173 9.53 -0.07 4.12
C GLU A 173 10.65 0.70 3.43
N SER A 174 11.10 1.80 4.01
CA SER A 174 12.21 2.60 3.47
C SER A 174 13.51 1.80 3.42
N LYS A 175 13.82 1.03 4.47
CA LYS A 175 14.98 0.16 4.55
C LYS A 175 14.91 -0.98 3.53
N ALA A 176 13.75 -1.62 3.40
CA ALA A 176 13.54 -2.68 2.41
C ALA A 176 13.73 -2.14 0.99
N LEU A 177 13.20 -0.96 0.69
CA LEU A 177 13.37 -0.31 -0.60
C LEU A 177 14.84 0.05 -0.88
N GLU A 178 15.58 0.53 0.12
CA GLU A 178 17.02 0.79 0.01
C GLU A 178 17.79 -0.49 -0.33
N ILE A 179 17.49 -1.60 0.34
CA ILE A 179 18.11 -2.90 0.08
C ILE A 179 17.85 -3.36 -1.35
N ILE A 180 16.57 -3.40 -1.76
CA ILE A 180 16.17 -3.90 -3.09
C ILE A 180 16.83 -3.07 -4.19
N ARG A 181 16.82 -1.74 -4.09
CA ARG A 181 17.43 -0.86 -5.10
C ARG A 181 18.95 -0.98 -5.21
N ASN A 182 19.59 -1.56 -4.22
CA ASN A 182 21.05 -1.71 -4.19
C ASN A 182 21.51 -3.17 -4.32
N LEU A 183 20.63 -4.11 -4.64
CA LEU A 183 20.98 -5.53 -4.82
C LEU A 183 22.09 -5.75 -5.86
N ASP A 184 22.05 -5.03 -6.97
CA ASP A 184 23.04 -5.10 -8.05
C ASP A 184 24.25 -4.19 -7.84
N SER A 185 24.24 -3.35 -6.81
CA SER A 185 25.39 -2.50 -6.52
C SER A 185 26.49 -3.35 -5.91
N ASN A 186 27.61 -3.49 -6.65
CA ASN A 186 28.86 -3.99 -6.15
C ASN A 186 29.13 -3.33 -4.78
N THR A 187 29.44 -4.13 -3.75
CA THR A 187 29.61 -3.70 -2.35
C THR A 187 30.47 -2.43 -2.20
N MET A 188 31.47 -2.26 -3.06
CA MET A 188 32.31 -1.07 -3.12
C MET A 188 31.59 0.17 -3.67
N GLY A 189 30.65 -0.01 -4.58
CA GLY A 189 29.81 1.08 -5.10
C GLY A 189 28.83 1.61 -4.04
N PHE A 190 28.25 0.70 -3.26
CA PHE A 190 27.36 1.01 -2.14
C PHE A 190 28.09 1.78 -1.03
N ILE A 191 29.29 1.32 -0.64
CA ILE A 191 30.13 1.98 0.36
C ILE A 191 30.55 3.37 -0.10
N LYS A 192 30.98 3.54 -1.37
CA LYS A 192 31.36 4.83 -1.93
C LYS A 192 30.18 5.82 -1.97
N LYS A 193 28.98 5.36 -2.29
CA LYS A 193 27.77 6.18 -2.29
C LYS A 193 27.43 6.64 -0.87
N LYS A 194 27.41 5.73 0.09
CA LYS A 194 27.11 6.05 1.50
C LYS A 194 28.13 7.01 2.13
N VAL A 195 29.42 6.87 1.78
CA VAL A 195 30.47 7.81 2.20
C VAL A 195 30.28 9.18 1.57
N LYS A 196 29.93 9.25 0.28
CA LYS A 196 29.69 10.51 -0.44
C LYS A 196 28.46 11.27 0.11
N ASP A 197 27.40 10.55 0.41
CA ASP A 197 26.18 11.13 0.98
C ASP A 197 26.42 11.66 2.40
N ASN A 198 27.18 10.96 3.23
CA ASN A 198 27.58 11.41 4.57
C ASN A 198 28.56 12.59 4.55
N VAL A 199 29.47 12.67 3.56
CA VAL A 199 30.39 13.80 3.41
C VAL A 199 29.64 15.07 2.98
N ASN A 200 28.68 14.95 2.06
CA ASN A 200 27.83 16.08 1.67
C ASN A 200 26.95 16.59 2.83
N TYR A 201 26.52 15.70 3.73
CA TYR A 201 25.73 16.07 4.91
C TYR A 201 26.52 16.97 5.87
N ASN A 202 27.80 16.65 6.09
CA ASN A 202 28.67 17.42 6.98
C ASN A 202 29.15 18.76 6.39
N THR A 203 28.99 18.96 5.07
CA THR A 203 29.41 20.20 4.39
C THR A 203 28.30 21.25 4.36
N ILE A 204 27.04 20.83 4.57
CA ILE A 204 25.86 21.74 4.57
C ILE A 204 25.55 22.28 5.97
N GLN A 205 26.18 21.73 7.03
CA GLN A 205 26.02 22.19 8.42
C GLN A 205 27.14 23.14 8.89
N LYS A 206 27.98 23.62 8.01
CA LYS A 206 28.94 24.70 8.26
C LYS A 206 28.55 25.93 7.46
#